data_1940fc6935bc0440dedc0b8a95005885
#
_entry.id   1940fc6935bc0440dedc0b8a95005885
#
_cell.length_a   1.000
_cell.length_b   1.000
_cell.length_c   1.000
_cell.angle_alpha   90.00
_cell.angle_beta   90.00
_cell.angle_gamma   90.00
#
_symmetry.space_group_name_H-M   'P 1'
#
loop_
_entity.id
_entity.type
_entity.pdbx_description
1 polymer ?
#
loop_
_entity_poly.entity_id
_entity_poly.type
_entity_poly.pdbx_seq_one_letter_code
_entity_poly.pdbx_strand_id
1 'polypeptide(L)'
;MAMPNEDRLDYIDQATFLSNRASGRRQVGLALYFFEGPLDLDGLRKFYENFGRSLVGRYIERSPVPFGRHRWVSAPPVQRPLDIAETPRPRSELSDWVEERSQIPVDPEHGPSWHLGVQKFTDGSSAVLLVVSHCVIDGSGSVMSFIEANLGKTRDLGYPPPRSRRRWQAIRSDLRQTMKDLPEVRRTAVVAAKMAYRRRDELSAKPVPETSPVPPKNGADELVLIPFGGGVVDTEQWDARALELGGNSASLVSAFAVRLGVRMGRAHADDGTVSLMVALNDRASLEDTRANAMTFTTFPVDPSKLTADLTELRAAIKDALKKVKDEPDESFLLLPLTPFIPRRAVRRTAAMVLGDLPVTCSNVGDVPAIMGRIDGVREADAVTSWGIDQNVKKQDLEQAGGLLVLVSARYNGKITFGVVGYQVGAQNTKAELRERVQQTFDELGVTPLVVY
;
A
#
# COMPACT_ATOMS: atom_id res chain seq x y z
N MET A 1 27.47 8.14 16.96
CA MET A 1 26.54 7.89 18.08
C MET A 1 25.15 8.00 17.48
N ALA A 2 24.48 6.88 17.23
CA ALA A 2 23.13 6.90 16.64
C ALA A 2 22.20 7.67 17.60
N MET A 3 21.44 8.63 17.06
CA MET A 3 20.40 9.31 17.83
C MET A 3 19.47 8.24 18.41
N PRO A 4 19.07 8.31 19.67
CA PRO A 4 18.11 7.34 20.20
C PRO A 4 16.85 7.44 19.32
N ASN A 5 16.48 6.33 18.69
CA ASN A 5 15.24 6.25 17.92
C ASN A 5 14.11 6.75 18.83
N GLU A 6 13.47 7.83 18.45
CA GLU A 6 12.25 8.25 19.15
C GLU A 6 11.26 7.10 19.03
N ASP A 7 10.84 6.57 20.19
CA ASP A 7 9.84 5.48 20.21
C ASP A 7 8.44 5.96 19.80
N ARG A 8 8.27 7.21 19.36
CA ARG A 8 7.00 7.79 18.96
C ARG A 8 6.72 7.57 17.49
N LEU A 9 5.46 7.23 17.17
CA LEU A 9 5.03 7.15 15.80
C LEU A 9 5.26 8.50 15.11
N ASP A 10 5.74 8.47 13.87
CA ASP A 10 5.66 9.61 12.99
C ASP A 10 4.19 10.00 12.74
N TYR A 11 3.92 11.23 12.34
CA TYR A 11 2.54 11.68 12.13
C TYR A 11 1.82 10.92 11.03
N ILE A 12 2.54 10.48 9.98
CA ILE A 12 1.95 9.67 8.91
C ILE A 12 1.59 8.27 9.44
N ASP A 13 2.46 7.67 10.26
CA ASP A 13 2.21 6.36 10.88
C ASP A 13 1.03 6.44 11.85
N GLN A 14 0.96 7.52 12.63
CA GLN A 14 -0.17 7.81 13.51
C GLN A 14 -1.47 7.96 12.72
N ALA A 15 -1.45 8.71 11.61
CA ALA A 15 -2.61 8.94 10.76
C ALA A 15 -3.12 7.63 10.14
N THR A 16 -2.20 6.82 9.59
CA THR A 16 -2.51 5.50 9.01
C THR A 16 -3.15 4.58 10.05
N PHE A 17 -2.55 4.49 11.25
CA PHE A 17 -3.10 3.66 12.32
C PHE A 17 -4.47 4.14 12.81
N LEU A 18 -4.66 5.45 13.00
CA LEU A 18 -5.95 6.01 13.43
C LEU A 18 -7.03 5.87 12.37
N SER A 19 -6.69 6.01 11.08
CA SER A 19 -7.60 5.78 9.95
C SER A 19 -8.09 4.34 9.92
N ASN A 20 -7.18 3.37 10.02
CA ASN A 20 -7.52 1.95 10.06
C ASN A 20 -8.43 1.63 11.25
N ARG A 21 -8.13 2.19 12.42
CA ARG A 21 -9.01 2.01 13.60
C ARG A 21 -10.37 2.67 13.48
N ALA A 22 -10.46 3.81 12.80
CA ALA A 22 -11.73 4.54 12.63
C ALA A 22 -12.65 3.84 11.62
N SER A 23 -12.09 3.29 10.55
CA SER A 23 -12.81 2.56 9.51
C SER A 23 -13.09 1.09 9.90
N GLY A 24 -12.28 0.50 10.77
CA GLY A 24 -12.28 -0.94 11.05
C GLY A 24 -11.57 -1.77 9.98
N ARG A 25 -11.07 -1.13 8.92
CA ARG A 25 -10.26 -1.78 7.88
C ARG A 25 -8.86 -2.08 8.39
N ARG A 26 -8.19 -3.02 7.74
CA ARG A 26 -6.78 -3.32 7.96
C ARG A 26 -6.07 -3.30 6.62
N GLN A 27 -5.31 -2.25 6.38
CA GLN A 27 -4.46 -2.17 5.19
C GLN A 27 -3.29 -3.13 5.34
N VAL A 28 -3.11 -4.00 4.35
CA VAL A 28 -2.02 -4.97 4.31
C VAL A 28 -1.29 -4.91 2.97
N GLY A 29 0.02 -5.06 3.05
CA GLY A 29 0.87 -5.37 1.90
C GLY A 29 0.98 -6.87 1.74
N LEU A 30 0.94 -7.33 0.50
CA LEU A 30 1.15 -8.71 0.11
C LEU A 30 2.39 -8.80 -0.78
N ALA A 31 3.23 -9.82 -0.57
CA ALA A 31 4.29 -10.19 -1.51
C ALA A 31 4.23 -11.69 -1.77
N LEU A 32 3.97 -12.06 -3.02
CA LEU A 32 3.91 -13.44 -3.49
C LEU A 32 5.20 -13.79 -4.22
N TYR A 33 5.83 -14.84 -3.78
CA TYR A 33 6.98 -15.49 -4.40
C TYR A 33 6.53 -16.79 -5.02
N PHE A 34 6.80 -16.97 -6.29
CA PHE A 34 6.48 -18.21 -7.01
C PHE A 34 7.77 -18.89 -7.45
N PHE A 35 7.83 -20.21 -7.26
CA PHE A 35 8.96 -21.07 -7.58
C PHE A 35 8.48 -22.25 -8.42
N GLU A 36 9.10 -22.50 -9.59
CA GLU A 36 8.81 -23.66 -10.46
C GLU A 36 9.34 -24.98 -9.87
N GLY A 37 9.68 -25.03 -8.60
CA GLY A 37 10.17 -26.22 -7.93
C GLY A 37 10.11 -26.13 -6.41
N PRO A 38 10.68 -27.13 -5.72
CA PRO A 38 10.61 -27.20 -4.28
C PRO A 38 11.45 -26.11 -3.59
N LEU A 39 11.03 -25.73 -2.39
CA LEU A 39 11.71 -24.76 -1.52
C LEU A 39 12.65 -25.46 -0.53
N ASP A 40 13.76 -24.81 -0.18
CA ASP A 40 14.51 -25.13 1.03
C ASP A 40 13.78 -24.56 2.25
N LEU A 41 13.08 -25.44 2.97
CA LEU A 41 12.31 -25.01 4.14
C LEU A 41 13.20 -24.57 5.32
N ASP A 42 14.42 -25.05 5.43
CA ASP A 42 15.34 -24.64 6.51
C ASP A 42 15.91 -23.25 6.23
N GLY A 43 16.26 -22.95 4.98
CA GLY A 43 16.61 -21.61 4.57
C GLY A 43 15.45 -20.63 4.76
N LEU A 44 14.23 -21.05 4.37
CA LEU A 44 13.03 -20.22 4.56
C LEU A 44 12.73 -19.94 6.07
N ARG A 45 12.96 -20.90 6.97
CA ARG A 45 12.83 -20.69 8.42
C ARG A 45 13.83 -19.64 8.92
N LYS A 46 15.08 -19.70 8.46
CA LYS A 46 16.11 -18.69 8.81
C LYS A 46 15.70 -17.30 8.30
N PHE A 47 15.27 -17.22 7.05
CA PHE A 47 14.72 -15.97 6.51
C PHE A 47 13.57 -15.45 7.37
N TYR A 48 12.61 -16.30 7.71
CA TYR A 48 11.45 -15.96 8.53
C TYR A 48 11.82 -15.34 9.88
N GLU A 49 12.78 -15.95 10.59
CA GLU A 49 13.27 -15.42 11.87
C GLU A 49 14.02 -14.09 11.71
N ASN A 50 14.86 -13.97 10.67
CA ASN A 50 15.59 -12.74 10.37
C ASN A 50 14.65 -11.61 9.99
N PHE A 51 13.64 -11.90 9.16
CA PHE A 51 12.64 -10.93 8.76
C PHE A 51 11.88 -10.38 9.98
N GLY A 52 11.53 -11.23 10.92
CA GLY A 52 10.91 -10.81 12.18
C GLY A 52 11.79 -9.90 13.06
N ARG A 53 13.10 -9.84 12.79
CA ARG A 53 14.08 -8.94 13.46
C ARG A 53 14.45 -7.72 12.58
N SER A 54 13.65 -7.44 11.56
CA SER A 54 13.78 -6.26 10.72
C SER A 54 12.83 -5.14 11.18
N LEU A 55 12.45 -4.23 10.29
CA LEU A 55 11.48 -3.16 10.58
C LEU A 55 10.11 -3.68 11.04
N VAL A 56 9.73 -4.93 10.74
CA VAL A 56 8.46 -5.53 11.19
C VAL A 56 8.50 -6.02 12.65
N GLY A 57 9.67 -5.99 13.30
CA GLY A 57 9.87 -6.41 14.69
C GLY A 57 9.29 -5.45 15.73
N ARG A 58 8.14 -4.85 15.46
CA ARG A 58 7.51 -3.84 16.30
C ARG A 58 6.00 -3.92 16.33
N TYR A 59 5.42 -3.41 17.43
CA TYR A 59 3.98 -3.18 17.60
C TYR A 59 3.71 -1.72 17.95
N ILE A 60 2.46 -1.32 17.84
CA ILE A 60 1.99 0.01 18.24
C ILE A 60 1.34 -0.09 19.62
N GLU A 61 1.92 0.58 20.62
CA GLU A 61 1.30 0.76 21.94
C GLU A 61 0.60 2.11 22.01
N ARG A 62 -0.72 2.08 22.28
CA ARG A 62 -1.51 3.30 22.35
C ARG A 62 -1.13 4.16 23.56
N SER A 63 -1.14 5.46 23.33
CA SER A 63 -1.09 6.43 24.42
C SER A 63 -2.37 6.35 25.27
N PRO A 64 -2.27 6.33 26.61
CA PRO A 64 -3.42 6.47 27.50
C PRO A 64 -3.99 7.90 27.53
N VAL A 65 -3.26 8.87 26.98
CA VAL A 65 -3.70 10.26 26.91
C VAL A 65 -4.51 10.47 25.63
N PRO A 66 -5.72 11.02 25.68
CA PRO A 66 -6.44 11.45 24.51
C PRO A 66 -5.56 12.39 23.68
N PHE A 67 -5.57 12.22 22.35
CA PHE A 67 -4.77 13.03 21.40
C PHE A 67 -3.24 12.86 21.51
N GLY A 68 -2.75 11.98 22.41
CA GLY A 68 -1.33 11.68 22.53
C GLY A 68 -0.82 10.83 21.37
N ARG A 69 0.40 11.12 20.91
CA ARG A 69 1.09 10.26 19.93
C ARG A 69 1.31 8.87 20.54
N HIS A 70 1.04 7.85 19.74
CA HIS A 70 1.30 6.45 20.08
C HIS A 70 2.80 6.17 20.01
N ARG A 71 3.22 5.01 20.46
CA ARG A 71 4.64 4.64 20.43
C ARG A 71 4.86 3.26 19.87
N TRP A 72 6.04 3.05 19.36
CA TRP A 72 6.57 1.76 19.00
C TRP A 72 7.00 0.99 20.24
N VAL A 73 6.72 -0.30 20.26
CA VAL A 73 7.24 -1.27 21.24
C VAL A 73 7.77 -2.47 20.49
N SER A 74 8.73 -3.19 21.08
CA SER A 74 9.31 -4.36 20.45
C SER A 74 8.28 -5.48 20.30
N ALA A 75 8.33 -6.19 19.16
CA ALA A 75 7.60 -7.42 18.92
C ALA A 75 8.55 -8.62 19.00
N PRO A 76 8.07 -9.84 19.34
CA PRO A 76 8.88 -11.04 19.23
C PRO A 76 9.22 -11.30 17.75
N PRO A 77 10.43 -11.83 17.44
CA PRO A 77 10.81 -12.14 16.05
C PRO A 77 9.86 -13.12 15.37
N VAL A 78 9.38 -14.11 16.11
CA VAL A 78 8.38 -15.06 15.65
C VAL A 78 7.05 -14.72 16.31
N GLN A 79 6.18 -14.03 15.56
CA GLN A 79 4.87 -13.61 16.04
C GLN A 79 3.80 -14.69 15.85
N ARG A 80 4.01 -15.59 14.88
CA ARG A 80 3.17 -16.73 14.55
C ARG A 80 4.07 -17.82 13.95
N PRO A 81 3.80 -19.11 14.12
CA PRO A 81 4.55 -20.17 13.40
C PRO A 81 4.46 -19.98 11.88
N LEU A 82 5.54 -20.35 11.17
CA LEU A 82 5.53 -20.41 9.71
C LEU A 82 4.45 -21.41 9.28
N ASP A 83 3.51 -20.93 8.45
CA ASP A 83 2.34 -21.70 8.05
C ASP A 83 2.65 -22.45 6.75
N ILE A 84 2.98 -23.73 6.86
CA ILE A 84 3.28 -24.61 5.73
C ILE A 84 2.08 -25.51 5.50
N ALA A 85 1.41 -25.37 4.34
CA ALA A 85 0.29 -26.23 3.97
C ALA A 85 0.74 -27.69 3.85
N GLU A 86 0.02 -28.58 4.53
CA GLU A 86 0.34 -30.01 4.56
C GLU A 86 0.02 -30.70 3.24
N THR A 87 -1.08 -30.26 2.60
CA THR A 87 -1.61 -30.90 1.38
C THR A 87 -1.26 -30.05 0.14
N PRO A 88 -0.62 -30.63 -0.88
CA PRO A 88 -0.44 -29.96 -2.16
C PRO A 88 -1.79 -29.67 -2.83
N ARG A 89 -1.88 -28.53 -3.53
CA ARG A 89 -3.05 -28.13 -4.33
C ARG A 89 -2.71 -28.12 -5.82
N PRO A 90 -3.68 -28.22 -6.73
CA PRO A 90 -3.47 -27.89 -8.14
C PRO A 90 -2.95 -26.45 -8.29
N ARG A 91 -2.02 -26.20 -9.21
CA ARG A 91 -1.49 -24.84 -9.49
C ARG A 91 -2.60 -23.85 -9.88
N SER A 92 -3.68 -24.32 -10.51
CA SER A 92 -4.85 -23.50 -10.85
C SER A 92 -5.53 -22.86 -9.63
N GLU A 93 -5.31 -23.41 -8.43
CA GLU A 93 -5.85 -22.87 -7.16
C GLU A 93 -4.93 -21.84 -6.48
N LEU A 94 -3.82 -21.43 -7.13
CA LEU A 94 -2.90 -20.43 -6.57
C LEU A 94 -3.63 -19.14 -6.18
N SER A 95 -4.50 -18.62 -7.03
CA SER A 95 -5.25 -17.40 -6.77
C SER A 95 -6.22 -17.53 -5.59
N ASP A 96 -6.84 -18.70 -5.42
CA ASP A 96 -7.75 -18.95 -4.32
C ASP A 96 -6.98 -19.09 -3.00
N TRP A 97 -5.84 -19.79 -3.02
CA TRP A 97 -4.96 -19.88 -1.87
C TRP A 97 -4.43 -18.51 -1.42
N VAL A 98 -4.02 -17.65 -2.38
CA VAL A 98 -3.59 -16.27 -2.07
C VAL A 98 -4.72 -15.48 -1.44
N GLU A 99 -5.96 -15.59 -1.95
CA GLU A 99 -7.13 -14.94 -1.38
C GLU A 99 -7.39 -15.41 0.06
N GLU A 100 -7.46 -16.72 0.29
CA GLU A 100 -7.63 -17.30 1.63
C GLU A 100 -6.59 -16.77 2.62
N ARG A 101 -5.32 -16.76 2.23
CA ARG A 101 -4.21 -16.31 3.08
C ARG A 101 -4.21 -14.81 3.31
N SER A 102 -4.58 -14.04 2.29
CA SER A 102 -4.64 -12.58 2.38
C SER A 102 -5.66 -12.08 3.41
N GLN A 103 -6.69 -12.91 3.72
CA GLN A 103 -7.73 -12.58 4.68
C GLN A 103 -7.40 -13.03 6.12
N ILE A 104 -6.28 -13.74 6.35
CA ILE A 104 -5.84 -14.05 7.71
C ILE A 104 -5.51 -12.74 8.43
N PRO A 105 -6.18 -12.44 9.56
CA PRO A 105 -6.04 -11.14 10.20
C PRO A 105 -4.63 -10.86 10.69
N VAL A 106 -4.17 -9.61 10.47
CA VAL A 106 -2.97 -9.05 11.10
C VAL A 106 -3.38 -7.91 12.04
N ASP A 107 -2.64 -7.74 13.14
CA ASP A 107 -2.91 -6.72 14.15
C ASP A 107 -1.62 -6.01 14.56
N PRO A 108 -1.44 -4.73 14.20
CA PRO A 108 -0.23 -3.98 14.55
C PRO A 108 -0.15 -3.59 16.03
N GLU A 109 -1.21 -3.79 16.81
CA GLU A 109 -1.31 -3.43 18.23
C GLU A 109 -1.06 -4.64 19.15
N HIS A 110 -1.62 -5.80 18.81
CA HIS A 110 -1.60 -6.99 19.65
C HIS A 110 -0.89 -8.18 19.00
N GLY A 111 -0.58 -8.08 17.72
CA GLY A 111 0.06 -9.13 16.91
C GLY A 111 -0.87 -10.30 16.53
N PRO A 112 -0.45 -11.10 15.57
CA PRO A 112 0.72 -10.86 14.73
C PRO A 112 0.51 -9.68 13.78
N SER A 113 1.53 -8.84 13.57
CA SER A 113 1.49 -7.74 12.60
C SER A 113 1.83 -8.19 11.17
N TRP A 114 2.28 -9.43 11.03
CA TRP A 114 2.58 -10.06 9.75
C TRP A 114 2.57 -11.59 9.89
N HIS A 115 2.46 -12.29 8.78
CA HIS A 115 2.64 -13.75 8.71
C HIS A 115 3.14 -14.17 7.33
N LEU A 116 3.69 -15.39 7.25
CA LEU A 116 4.17 -16.02 6.02
C LEU A 116 3.46 -17.36 5.85
N GLY A 117 2.93 -17.63 4.67
CA GLY A 117 2.34 -18.90 4.29
C GLY A 117 3.10 -19.55 3.14
N VAL A 118 3.14 -20.88 3.13
CA VAL A 118 3.78 -21.70 2.10
C VAL A 118 2.78 -22.68 1.54
N GLN A 119 2.66 -22.77 0.21
CA GLN A 119 1.86 -23.77 -0.51
C GLN A 119 2.75 -24.53 -1.50
N LYS A 120 2.65 -25.83 -1.47
CA LYS A 120 3.21 -26.72 -2.50
C LYS A 120 2.12 -27.06 -3.50
N PHE A 121 2.47 -27.20 -4.78
CA PHE A 121 1.52 -27.58 -5.81
C PHE A 121 1.80 -28.99 -6.35
N THR A 122 0.78 -29.60 -6.96
CA THR A 122 0.85 -30.98 -7.46
C THR A 122 1.79 -31.15 -8.65
N ASP A 123 2.15 -30.07 -9.34
CA ASP A 123 3.14 -30.02 -10.41
C ASP A 123 4.60 -29.88 -9.91
N GLY A 124 4.79 -29.86 -8.59
CA GLY A 124 6.12 -29.69 -7.96
C GLY A 124 6.53 -28.22 -7.73
N SER A 125 5.76 -27.25 -8.21
CA SER A 125 5.98 -25.84 -7.93
C SER A 125 5.59 -25.48 -6.50
N SER A 126 6.00 -24.29 -6.06
CA SER A 126 5.72 -23.79 -4.70
C SER A 126 5.46 -22.30 -4.71
N ALA A 127 4.67 -21.82 -3.76
CA ALA A 127 4.45 -20.40 -3.52
C ALA A 127 4.66 -20.04 -2.05
N VAL A 128 5.16 -18.82 -1.82
CA VAL A 128 5.28 -18.21 -0.51
C VAL A 128 4.58 -16.87 -0.53
N LEU A 129 3.67 -16.65 0.41
CA LEU A 129 2.94 -15.39 0.54
C LEU A 129 3.27 -14.73 1.87
N LEU A 130 3.82 -13.52 1.82
CA LEU A 130 3.88 -12.62 2.96
C LEU A 130 2.60 -11.78 3.00
N VAL A 131 2.05 -11.64 4.19
CA VAL A 131 0.98 -10.67 4.52
C VAL A 131 1.48 -9.83 5.68
N VAL A 132 1.51 -8.51 5.52
CA VAL A 132 2.06 -7.59 6.52
C VAL A 132 1.18 -6.36 6.68
N SER A 133 0.95 -5.92 7.92
CA SER A 133 0.20 -4.69 8.18
C SER A 133 0.95 -3.46 7.65
N HIS A 134 0.28 -2.65 6.83
CA HIS A 134 0.83 -1.39 6.32
C HIS A 134 1.05 -0.34 7.44
N CYS A 135 0.49 -0.57 8.64
CA CYS A 135 0.80 0.26 9.81
C CYS A 135 2.22 0.08 10.36
N VAL A 136 2.90 -1.03 10.03
CA VAL A 136 4.26 -1.30 10.55
C VAL A 136 5.35 -1.16 9.51
N ILE A 137 5.00 -1.18 8.21
CA ILE A 137 5.97 -1.12 7.12
C ILE A 137 5.31 -0.73 5.80
N ASP A 138 6.01 0.04 4.98
CA ASP A 138 5.65 0.36 3.58
C ASP A 138 6.40 -0.54 2.58
N GLY A 139 6.19 -0.30 1.28
CA GLY A 139 6.83 -1.05 0.21
C GLY A 139 8.36 -0.94 0.25
N SER A 140 8.92 0.26 0.42
CA SER A 140 10.38 0.46 0.46
C SER A 140 11.02 -0.13 1.71
N GLY A 141 10.35 -0.01 2.86
CA GLY A 141 10.76 -0.68 4.09
C GLY A 141 10.72 -2.20 3.97
N SER A 142 9.72 -2.74 3.25
CA SER A 142 9.63 -4.18 2.96
C SER A 142 10.81 -4.64 2.13
N VAL A 143 11.15 -3.94 1.03
CA VAL A 143 12.34 -4.24 0.21
C VAL A 143 13.61 -4.28 1.06
N MET A 144 13.82 -3.27 1.91
CA MET A 144 14.97 -3.24 2.83
C MET A 144 14.98 -4.44 3.78
N SER A 145 13.84 -4.74 4.39
CA SER A 145 13.71 -5.84 5.35
C SER A 145 13.94 -7.21 4.70
N PHE A 146 13.51 -7.39 3.45
CA PHE A 146 13.79 -8.61 2.69
C PHE A 146 15.28 -8.77 2.40
N ILE A 147 15.94 -7.70 1.95
CA ILE A 147 17.39 -7.72 1.69
C ILE A 147 18.17 -8.07 2.97
N GLU A 148 17.83 -7.42 4.07
CA GLU A 148 18.49 -7.65 5.37
C GLU A 148 18.27 -9.08 5.87
N ALA A 149 17.04 -9.59 5.80
CA ALA A 149 16.72 -10.95 6.22
C ALA A 149 17.49 -12.00 5.41
N ASN A 150 17.61 -11.83 4.09
CA ASN A 150 18.40 -12.70 3.23
C ASN A 150 19.89 -12.64 3.51
N LEU A 151 20.42 -11.48 3.91
CA LEU A 151 21.81 -11.29 4.30
C LEU A 151 22.10 -11.75 5.75
N GLY A 152 21.10 -12.23 6.48
CA GLY A 152 21.22 -12.55 7.90
C GLY A 152 21.44 -11.33 8.78
N LYS A 153 21.17 -10.13 8.29
CA LYS A 153 21.28 -8.88 9.05
C LYS A 153 20.01 -8.65 9.85
N THR A 154 20.16 -8.30 11.09
CA THR A 154 19.06 -7.96 11.99
C THR A 154 19.21 -6.53 12.49
N ARG A 155 18.09 -5.89 12.81
CA ARG A 155 18.07 -4.54 13.39
C ARG A 155 17.71 -4.61 14.86
N ASP A 156 18.53 -3.95 15.69
CA ASP A 156 18.05 -3.55 17.02
C ASP A 156 17.38 -2.18 16.87
N LEU A 157 16.05 -2.19 16.91
CA LEU A 157 15.26 -0.98 16.82
C LEU A 157 15.26 -0.16 18.11
N GLY A 158 15.80 -0.71 19.20
CA GLY A 158 15.89 -0.04 20.50
C GLY A 158 14.52 0.24 21.16
N TYR A 159 13.43 -0.35 20.65
CA TYR A 159 12.12 -0.13 21.23
C TYR A 159 11.91 -0.89 22.52
N PRO A 160 11.24 -0.27 23.51
CA PRO A 160 10.99 -0.92 24.80
C PRO A 160 9.97 -2.06 24.66
N PRO A 161 9.99 -3.03 25.58
CA PRO A 161 8.96 -4.08 25.61
C PRO A 161 7.54 -3.50 25.76
N PRO A 162 6.52 -4.21 25.23
CA PRO A 162 5.12 -3.84 25.46
C PRO A 162 4.79 -3.73 26.93
N ARG A 163 3.96 -2.75 27.30
CA ARG A 163 3.50 -2.52 28.68
C ARG A 163 4.64 -2.30 29.70
N SER A 164 5.82 -1.87 29.26
CA SER A 164 6.99 -1.60 30.11
C SER A 164 6.80 -0.40 31.05
N ARG A 165 5.79 0.44 30.82
CA ARG A 165 5.48 1.64 31.65
C ARG A 165 4.28 1.39 32.54
N ARG A 166 4.36 1.80 33.81
CA ARG A 166 3.16 1.90 34.66
C ARG A 166 2.23 2.99 34.11
N ARG A 167 0.92 2.82 34.28
CA ARG A 167 -0.11 3.72 33.71
C ARG A 167 0.15 5.20 33.99
N TRP A 168 0.50 5.55 35.23
CA TRP A 168 0.79 6.93 35.60
C TRP A 168 2.07 7.48 34.93
N GLN A 169 3.10 6.63 34.73
CA GLN A 169 4.32 7.00 34.01
C GLN A 169 4.02 7.24 32.53
N ALA A 170 3.20 6.40 31.94
CA ALA A 170 2.72 6.57 30.57
C ALA A 170 1.96 7.89 30.41
N ILE A 171 0.99 8.18 31.29
CA ILE A 171 0.23 9.44 31.26
C ILE A 171 1.18 10.65 31.37
N ARG A 172 2.10 10.65 32.35
CA ARG A 172 3.03 11.78 32.53
C ARG A 172 3.96 12.00 31.35
N SER A 173 4.51 10.90 30.82
CA SER A 173 5.39 10.94 29.63
C SER A 173 4.65 11.44 28.41
N ASP A 174 3.43 10.93 28.18
CA ASP A 174 2.66 11.23 26.99
C ASP A 174 2.07 12.66 27.05
N LEU A 175 1.67 13.15 28.24
CA LEU A 175 1.32 14.55 28.43
C LEU A 175 2.50 15.48 28.11
N ARG A 176 3.70 15.17 28.61
CA ARG A 176 4.90 15.96 28.28
C ARG A 176 5.17 15.99 26.78
N GLN A 177 5.01 14.85 26.10
CA GLN A 177 5.17 14.79 24.65
C GLN A 177 4.10 15.63 23.94
N THR A 178 2.83 15.49 24.31
CA THR A 178 1.74 16.30 23.75
C THR A 178 1.99 17.80 23.92
N MET A 179 2.54 18.21 25.08
CA MET A 179 2.93 19.62 25.28
C MET A 179 4.08 20.06 24.37
N LYS A 180 5.05 19.18 24.08
CA LYS A 180 6.13 19.47 23.12
C LYS A 180 5.61 19.58 21.69
N ASP A 181 4.62 18.78 21.33
CA ASP A 181 4.02 18.76 19.98
C ASP A 181 3.06 19.97 19.79
N LEU A 182 2.57 20.60 20.86
CA LEU A 182 1.58 21.67 20.80
C LEU A 182 1.96 22.88 19.91
N PRO A 183 3.21 23.38 19.90
CA PRO A 183 3.62 24.46 18.99
C PRO A 183 3.43 24.08 17.51
N GLU A 184 3.74 22.83 17.14
CA GLU A 184 3.57 22.32 15.78
C GLU A 184 2.09 22.19 15.43
N VAL A 185 1.30 21.58 16.32
CA VAL A 185 -0.16 21.46 16.18
C VAL A 185 -0.80 22.83 15.98
N ARG A 186 -0.37 23.85 16.74
CA ARG A 186 -0.86 25.22 16.60
C ARG A 186 -0.51 25.83 15.24
N ARG A 187 0.74 25.65 14.78
CA ARG A 187 1.15 26.11 13.43
C ARG A 187 0.30 25.46 12.35
N THR A 188 0.11 24.16 12.47
CA THR A 188 -0.73 23.38 11.55
C THR A 188 -2.19 23.81 11.55
N ALA A 189 -2.75 24.11 12.73
CA ALA A 189 -4.12 24.64 12.83
C ALA A 189 -4.28 25.97 12.09
N VAL A 190 -3.28 26.85 12.15
CA VAL A 190 -3.28 28.12 11.39
C VAL A 190 -3.20 27.84 9.88
N VAL A 191 -2.38 26.90 9.44
CA VAL A 191 -2.30 26.48 8.02
C VAL A 191 -3.65 25.92 7.58
N ALA A 192 -4.25 25.02 8.36
CA ALA A 192 -5.57 24.45 8.08
C ALA A 192 -6.66 25.52 7.94
N ALA A 193 -6.67 26.52 8.84
CA ALA A 193 -7.62 27.63 8.77
C ALA A 193 -7.42 28.48 7.50
N LYS A 194 -6.17 28.78 7.13
CA LYS A 194 -5.85 29.50 5.88
C LYS A 194 -6.28 28.73 4.64
N MET A 195 -6.05 27.40 4.62
CA MET A 195 -6.47 26.53 3.52
C MET A 195 -8.01 26.49 3.41
N ALA A 196 -8.70 26.32 4.53
CA ALA A 196 -10.16 26.35 4.57
C ALA A 196 -10.73 27.69 4.06
N TYR A 197 -10.08 28.80 4.43
CA TYR A 197 -10.48 30.13 3.95
C TYR A 197 -10.26 30.30 2.44
N ARG A 198 -9.11 29.87 1.89
CA ARG A 198 -8.83 29.92 0.45
C ARG A 198 -9.79 29.05 -0.36
N ARG A 199 -10.13 27.84 0.15
CA ARG A 199 -11.05 26.90 -0.52
C ARG A 199 -12.53 27.21 -0.28
N ARG A 200 -12.85 28.24 0.54
CA ARG A 200 -14.24 28.58 0.86
C ARG A 200 -15.07 28.88 -0.40
N ASP A 201 -14.48 29.61 -1.33
CA ASP A 201 -15.16 29.99 -2.56
C ASP A 201 -15.28 28.78 -3.52
N GLU A 202 -14.29 27.91 -3.57
CA GLU A 202 -14.33 26.64 -4.33
C GLU A 202 -15.35 25.64 -3.74
N LEU A 203 -15.40 25.51 -2.41
CA LEU A 203 -16.36 24.68 -1.69
C LEU A 203 -17.79 25.22 -1.79
N SER A 204 -17.94 26.53 -1.96
CA SER A 204 -19.24 27.16 -2.15
C SER A 204 -19.72 27.11 -3.62
N ALA A 205 -18.80 26.96 -4.56
CA ALA A 205 -19.07 26.92 -6.00
C ALA A 205 -19.32 25.51 -6.56
N LYS A 206 -18.76 24.48 -5.92
CA LYS A 206 -19.06 23.09 -6.28
C LYS A 206 -20.35 22.69 -5.57
N PRO A 207 -21.43 22.35 -6.30
CA PRO A 207 -22.55 21.66 -5.69
C PRO A 207 -21.95 20.41 -5.02
N VAL A 208 -22.26 20.24 -3.73
CA VAL A 208 -22.00 18.94 -3.06
C VAL A 208 -22.59 17.90 -4.01
N PRO A 209 -21.80 16.96 -4.54
CA PRO A 209 -22.37 15.94 -5.38
C PRO A 209 -23.59 15.41 -4.63
N GLU A 210 -24.76 15.43 -5.24
CA GLU A 210 -25.96 14.77 -4.74
C GLU A 210 -25.79 13.24 -4.78
N THR A 211 -24.65 12.74 -4.32
CA THR A 211 -24.60 11.46 -3.65
C THR A 211 -25.27 11.67 -2.31
N SER A 212 -26.60 11.90 -2.35
CA SER A 212 -27.43 11.61 -1.20
C SER A 212 -26.93 10.30 -0.63
N PRO A 213 -26.58 10.23 0.65
CA PRO A 213 -26.29 8.94 1.25
C PRO A 213 -27.52 8.08 0.93
N VAL A 214 -27.37 7.16 -0.02
CA VAL A 214 -28.41 6.17 -0.29
C VAL A 214 -28.65 5.56 1.08
N PRO A 215 -29.89 5.68 1.63
CA PRO A 215 -30.16 5.15 2.95
C PRO A 215 -29.76 3.67 2.91
N PRO A 216 -29.12 3.14 3.97
CA PRO A 216 -28.61 1.80 3.96
C PRO A 216 -29.77 0.84 3.63
N LYS A 217 -29.81 0.37 2.37
CA LYS A 217 -30.58 -0.81 2.04
C LYS A 217 -29.98 -1.94 2.86
N ASN A 218 -30.80 -2.85 3.35
CA ASN A 218 -30.40 -4.06 4.07
C ASN A 218 -29.06 -4.60 3.50
N GLY A 219 -27.97 -4.57 4.32
CA GLY A 219 -26.62 -4.96 3.87
C GLY A 219 -25.50 -3.97 4.24
N ALA A 220 -25.78 -2.94 5.06
CA ALA A 220 -24.81 -1.92 5.45
C ALA A 220 -23.52 -2.49 6.11
N ASP A 221 -23.58 -3.67 6.69
CA ASP A 221 -22.46 -4.37 7.33
C ASP A 221 -21.91 -5.55 6.50
N GLU A 222 -22.35 -5.72 5.24
CA GLU A 222 -21.84 -6.77 4.34
C GLU A 222 -20.34 -6.57 4.10
N LEU A 223 -19.54 -7.57 4.48
CA LEU A 223 -18.11 -7.60 4.20
C LEU A 223 -17.92 -8.12 2.77
N VAL A 224 -17.02 -7.47 2.04
CA VAL A 224 -16.68 -7.86 0.67
C VAL A 224 -15.20 -8.14 0.54
N LEU A 225 -14.88 -9.12 -0.29
CA LEU A 225 -13.53 -9.35 -0.77
C LEU A 225 -13.32 -8.50 -2.01
N ILE A 226 -12.26 -7.68 -1.99
CA ILE A 226 -11.94 -6.85 -3.15
C ILE A 226 -11.18 -7.73 -4.15
N PRO A 227 -11.61 -7.83 -5.41
CA PRO A 227 -10.90 -8.60 -6.41
C PRO A 227 -9.47 -8.09 -6.58
N PHE A 228 -8.55 -9.03 -6.69
CA PHE A 228 -7.18 -8.77 -7.08
C PHE A 228 -6.79 -9.66 -8.26
N GLY A 229 -5.81 -9.20 -9.00
CA GLY A 229 -5.27 -9.89 -10.15
C GLY A 229 -4.00 -9.19 -10.61
N GLY A 230 -3.59 -9.45 -11.83
CA GLY A 230 -2.42 -8.79 -12.38
C GLY A 230 -1.86 -9.51 -13.58
N GLY A 231 -0.63 -9.21 -13.92
CA GLY A 231 0.06 -9.82 -15.04
C GLY A 231 1.57 -9.78 -14.88
N VAL A 232 2.23 -10.59 -15.68
CA VAL A 232 3.68 -10.64 -15.80
C VAL A 232 4.05 -10.46 -17.27
N VAL A 233 4.97 -9.55 -17.54
CA VAL A 233 5.45 -9.22 -18.89
C VAL A 233 6.97 -9.35 -18.93
N ASP A 234 7.50 -9.74 -20.07
CA ASP A 234 8.94 -9.69 -20.34
C ASP A 234 9.43 -8.24 -20.32
N THR A 235 10.55 -7.99 -19.63
CA THR A 235 11.09 -6.62 -19.45
C THR A 235 11.56 -6.02 -20.77
N GLU A 236 12.16 -6.82 -21.66
CA GLU A 236 12.68 -6.31 -22.95
C GLU A 236 11.51 -5.90 -23.86
N GLN A 237 10.45 -6.72 -23.91
CA GLN A 237 9.23 -6.38 -24.65
C GLN A 237 8.58 -5.10 -24.10
N TRP A 238 8.49 -4.99 -22.77
CA TRP A 238 7.92 -3.82 -22.11
C TRP A 238 8.67 -2.54 -22.41
N ASP A 239 10.01 -2.58 -22.29
CA ASP A 239 10.86 -1.42 -22.52
C ASP A 239 10.90 -1.02 -24.00
N ALA A 240 10.93 -2.00 -24.92
CA ALA A 240 10.83 -1.73 -26.35
C ALA A 240 9.51 -1.01 -26.68
N ARG A 241 8.38 -1.50 -26.16
CA ARG A 241 7.09 -0.86 -26.37
C ARG A 241 7.02 0.54 -25.77
N ALA A 242 7.57 0.74 -24.58
CA ALA A 242 7.62 2.06 -23.95
C ALA A 242 8.41 3.07 -24.80
N LEU A 243 9.53 2.63 -25.38
CA LEU A 243 10.36 3.48 -26.29
C LEU A 243 9.65 3.79 -27.59
N GLU A 244 8.99 2.83 -28.23
CA GLU A 244 8.17 3.03 -29.44
C GLU A 244 7.12 4.13 -29.24
N LEU A 245 6.53 4.20 -28.05
CA LEU A 245 5.54 5.21 -27.69
C LEU A 245 6.16 6.54 -27.20
N GLY A 246 7.48 6.75 -27.32
CA GLY A 246 8.17 7.98 -26.87
C GLY A 246 8.29 8.12 -25.35
N GLY A 247 7.98 7.04 -24.62
CA GLY A 247 7.97 6.99 -23.16
C GLY A 247 9.20 6.30 -22.55
N ASN A 248 9.01 5.79 -21.37
CA ASN A 248 9.89 4.89 -20.63
C ASN A 248 9.05 3.89 -19.83
N SER A 249 9.69 2.90 -19.18
CA SER A 249 9.00 1.89 -18.38
C SER A 249 7.97 2.48 -17.40
N ALA A 250 8.34 3.53 -16.67
CA ALA A 250 7.46 4.15 -15.67
C ALA A 250 6.25 4.86 -16.30
N SER A 251 6.44 5.54 -17.44
CA SER A 251 5.33 6.18 -18.15
C SER A 251 4.37 5.15 -18.76
N LEU A 252 4.87 4.00 -19.23
CA LEU A 252 4.02 2.93 -19.74
C LEU A 252 3.25 2.24 -18.60
N VAL A 253 3.83 2.07 -17.39
CA VAL A 253 3.10 1.61 -16.19
C VAL A 253 1.98 2.58 -15.83
N SER A 254 2.26 3.88 -15.88
CA SER A 254 1.25 4.91 -15.62
C SER A 254 0.15 4.92 -16.68
N ALA A 255 0.50 4.75 -17.96
CA ALA A 255 -0.47 4.61 -19.04
C ALA A 255 -1.37 3.38 -18.86
N PHE A 256 -0.78 2.23 -18.48
CA PHE A 256 -1.54 1.04 -18.13
C PHE A 256 -2.54 1.31 -17.00
N ALA A 257 -2.10 1.96 -15.92
CA ALA A 257 -2.97 2.32 -14.79
C ALA A 257 -4.13 3.22 -15.22
N VAL A 258 -3.86 4.25 -16.04
CA VAL A 258 -4.88 5.18 -16.55
C VAL A 258 -5.86 4.47 -17.49
N ARG A 259 -5.39 3.65 -18.45
CA ARG A 259 -6.25 2.90 -19.38
C ARG A 259 -7.13 1.89 -18.65
N LEU A 260 -6.58 1.19 -17.67
CA LEU A 260 -7.37 0.33 -16.78
C LEU A 260 -8.41 1.16 -15.98
N GLY A 261 -8.02 2.35 -15.53
CA GLY A 261 -8.93 3.30 -14.88
C GLY A 261 -10.14 3.66 -15.76
N VAL A 262 -9.91 3.94 -17.04
CA VAL A 262 -11.01 4.19 -18.01
C VAL A 262 -11.96 2.99 -18.09
N ARG A 263 -11.41 1.76 -18.19
CA ARG A 263 -12.21 0.51 -18.24
C ARG A 263 -13.00 0.25 -16.96
N MET A 264 -12.53 0.80 -15.84
CA MET A 264 -13.20 0.73 -14.55
C MET A 264 -14.05 1.96 -14.21
N GLY A 265 -14.39 2.79 -15.23
CA GLY A 265 -15.29 3.94 -15.07
C GLY A 265 -14.71 5.09 -14.23
N ARG A 266 -13.36 5.29 -14.28
CA ARG A 266 -12.65 6.33 -13.53
C ARG A 266 -12.41 7.61 -14.32
N ALA A 267 -12.87 7.70 -15.57
CA ALA A 267 -12.81 8.92 -16.35
C ALA A 267 -13.81 9.94 -15.80
N HIS A 268 -13.36 11.18 -15.64
CA HIS A 268 -14.23 12.30 -15.25
C HIS A 268 -15.27 12.58 -16.32
N ALA A 269 -16.50 12.82 -15.90
CA ALA A 269 -17.61 13.04 -16.83
C ALA A 269 -17.47 14.34 -17.65
N ASP A 270 -16.78 15.34 -17.08
CA ASP A 270 -16.70 16.69 -17.66
C ASP A 270 -15.67 16.78 -18.80
N ASP A 271 -14.52 16.14 -18.66
CA ASP A 271 -13.37 16.29 -19.56
C ASP A 271 -12.75 14.97 -20.02
N GLY A 272 -13.23 13.82 -19.52
CA GLY A 272 -12.73 12.49 -19.86
C GLY A 272 -11.35 12.17 -19.29
N THR A 273 -10.75 13.04 -18.49
CA THR A 273 -9.44 12.77 -17.85
C THR A 273 -9.56 11.74 -16.73
N VAL A 274 -8.44 11.15 -16.35
CA VAL A 274 -8.33 10.24 -15.19
C VAL A 274 -7.36 10.84 -14.19
N SER A 275 -7.77 10.97 -12.94
CA SER A 275 -6.87 11.38 -11.86
C SER A 275 -5.88 10.25 -11.55
N LEU A 276 -4.60 10.45 -11.87
CA LEU A 276 -3.53 9.52 -11.54
C LEU A 276 -2.83 9.96 -10.27
N MET A 277 -2.83 9.09 -9.24
CA MET A 277 -2.06 9.27 -8.01
C MET A 277 -0.80 8.39 -8.07
N VAL A 278 0.36 9.00 -8.01
CA VAL A 278 1.65 8.32 -7.99
C VAL A 278 2.23 8.36 -6.58
N ALA A 279 2.55 7.17 -6.05
CA ALA A 279 3.24 7.03 -4.77
C ALA A 279 4.76 7.16 -4.98
N LEU A 280 5.41 7.90 -4.09
CA LEU A 280 6.83 8.18 -4.12
C LEU A 280 7.49 7.76 -2.83
N ASN A 281 8.67 7.14 -2.92
CA ASN A 281 9.48 6.85 -1.76
C ASN A 281 10.10 8.16 -1.21
N ASP A 282 9.84 8.44 0.08
CA ASP A 282 10.37 9.59 0.84
C ASP A 282 11.38 9.15 1.91
N ARG A 283 11.82 7.89 1.88
CA ARG A 283 12.78 7.37 2.85
C ARG A 283 14.15 8.00 2.62
N ALA A 284 14.60 8.77 3.61
CA ALA A 284 15.80 9.57 3.50
C ALA A 284 17.10 8.74 3.49
N SER A 285 17.11 7.58 4.18
CA SER A 285 18.28 6.71 4.28
C SER A 285 17.87 5.30 4.70
N LEU A 286 18.84 4.38 4.71
CA LEU A 286 18.64 3.03 5.26
C LEU A 286 18.39 3.03 6.78
N GLU A 287 18.73 4.10 7.47
CA GLU A 287 18.51 4.29 8.91
C GLU A 287 17.12 4.88 9.24
N ASP A 288 16.38 5.29 8.22
CA ASP A 288 15.02 5.81 8.40
C ASP A 288 14.07 4.67 8.78
N THR A 289 13.62 4.66 10.02
CA THR A 289 12.78 3.60 10.60
C THR A 289 11.28 3.93 10.60
N ARG A 290 10.85 5.03 9.96
CA ARG A 290 9.41 5.29 9.78
C ARG A 290 8.74 4.07 9.17
N ALA A 291 7.51 3.76 9.57
CA ALA A 291 6.76 2.67 8.94
C ALA A 291 6.36 3.07 7.52
N ASN A 292 5.85 4.29 7.38
CA ASN A 292 5.43 4.86 6.12
C ASN A 292 6.30 6.07 5.79
N ALA A 293 7.28 5.89 4.92
CA ALA A 293 8.13 6.95 4.39
C ALA A 293 7.79 7.18 2.92
N MET A 294 6.59 7.66 2.66
CA MET A 294 6.07 7.88 1.31
C MET A 294 5.35 9.22 1.22
N THR A 295 5.34 9.76 0.02
CA THR A 295 4.53 10.90 -0.37
C THR A 295 3.77 10.58 -1.64
N PHE A 296 2.78 11.39 -1.99
CA PHE A 296 1.93 11.17 -3.16
C PHE A 296 1.86 12.44 -3.99
N THR A 297 1.66 12.27 -5.28
CA THR A 297 1.27 13.35 -6.17
C THR A 297 0.09 12.90 -7.01
N THR A 298 -0.88 13.79 -7.23
CA THR A 298 -2.06 13.50 -8.04
C THR A 298 -2.18 14.55 -9.14
N PHE A 299 -2.42 14.11 -10.36
CA PHE A 299 -2.61 14.99 -11.50
C PHE A 299 -3.57 14.34 -12.52
N PRO A 300 -4.32 15.14 -13.29
CA PRO A 300 -5.19 14.64 -14.35
C PRO A 300 -4.36 14.18 -15.54
N VAL A 301 -4.81 13.10 -16.18
CA VAL A 301 -4.20 12.53 -17.39
C VAL A 301 -5.29 12.34 -18.44
N ASP A 302 -5.07 12.86 -19.64
CA ASP A 302 -5.91 12.56 -20.80
C ASP A 302 -5.57 11.16 -21.34
N PRO A 303 -6.52 10.21 -21.31
CA PRO A 303 -6.28 8.85 -21.78
C PRO A 303 -6.26 8.69 -23.30
N SER A 304 -6.66 9.68 -24.07
CA SER A 304 -6.97 9.54 -25.51
C SER A 304 -5.75 9.14 -26.35
N LYS A 305 -4.56 9.61 -26.00
CA LYS A 305 -3.33 9.38 -26.78
C LYS A 305 -2.42 8.28 -26.24
N LEU A 306 -2.70 7.71 -25.07
CA LEU A 306 -1.76 6.84 -24.34
C LEU A 306 -1.40 5.54 -25.04
N THR A 307 -2.15 5.16 -26.05
CA THR A 307 -1.87 3.97 -26.91
C THR A 307 -0.95 4.29 -28.08
N ALA A 308 -0.74 5.58 -28.38
CA ALA A 308 0.04 6.06 -29.52
C ALA A 308 1.26 6.89 -29.12
N ASP A 309 1.17 7.69 -28.05
CA ASP A 309 2.23 8.61 -27.63
C ASP A 309 2.21 8.82 -26.10
N LEU A 310 3.34 8.60 -25.44
CA LEU A 310 3.56 8.79 -24.00
C LEU A 310 4.38 10.03 -23.66
N THR A 311 4.75 10.84 -24.65
CA THR A 311 5.65 12.00 -24.46
C THR A 311 5.05 13.00 -23.46
N GLU A 312 3.77 13.35 -23.62
CA GLU A 312 3.07 14.27 -22.73
C GLU A 312 2.95 13.69 -21.30
N LEU A 313 2.58 12.39 -21.17
CA LEU A 313 2.48 11.73 -19.88
C LEU A 313 3.83 11.68 -19.16
N ARG A 314 4.90 11.36 -19.89
CA ARG A 314 6.28 11.35 -19.35
C ARG A 314 6.69 12.72 -18.83
N ALA A 315 6.35 13.80 -19.55
CA ALA A 315 6.62 15.16 -19.12
C ALA A 315 5.80 15.51 -17.87
N ALA A 316 4.50 15.20 -17.85
CA ALA A 316 3.61 15.45 -16.72
C ALA A 316 4.08 14.73 -15.44
N ILE A 317 4.51 13.46 -15.56
CA ILE A 317 5.09 12.71 -14.42
C ILE A 317 6.35 13.43 -13.91
N LYS A 318 7.28 13.82 -14.80
CA LYS A 318 8.50 14.52 -14.42
C LYS A 318 8.23 15.82 -13.68
N ASP A 319 7.26 16.60 -14.17
CA ASP A 319 6.88 17.89 -13.57
C ASP A 319 6.19 17.68 -12.20
N ALA A 320 5.30 16.69 -12.11
CA ALA A 320 4.66 16.31 -10.84
C ALA A 320 5.70 15.86 -9.79
N LEU A 321 6.68 15.04 -10.19
CA LEU A 321 7.78 14.61 -9.32
C LEU A 321 8.66 15.77 -8.86
N LYS A 322 8.94 16.72 -9.74
CA LYS A 322 9.68 17.92 -9.40
C LYS A 322 8.91 18.79 -8.41
N LYS A 323 7.61 19.00 -8.67
CA LYS A 323 6.74 19.79 -7.78
C LYS A 323 6.71 19.25 -6.35
N VAL A 324 6.60 17.91 -6.17
CA VAL A 324 6.60 17.29 -4.83
C VAL A 324 7.91 17.51 -4.08
N LYS A 325 9.05 17.55 -4.80
CA LYS A 325 10.36 17.83 -4.16
C LYS A 325 10.50 19.29 -3.74
N ASP A 326 9.98 20.20 -4.56
CA ASP A 326 10.11 21.64 -4.33
C ASP A 326 9.05 22.16 -3.34
N GLU A 327 7.84 21.58 -3.38
CA GLU A 327 6.70 21.96 -2.56
C GLU A 327 6.00 20.70 -2.01
N PRO A 328 6.24 20.31 -0.75
CA PRO A 328 5.51 19.20 -0.13
C PRO A 328 4.01 19.41 -0.20
N ASP A 329 3.26 18.33 -0.46
CA ASP A 329 1.80 18.39 -0.52
C ASP A 329 1.22 18.99 0.78
N GLU A 330 0.39 20.02 0.64
CA GLU A 330 -0.23 20.72 1.77
C GLU A 330 -1.00 19.77 2.70
N SER A 331 -1.51 18.64 2.19
CA SER A 331 -2.24 17.64 2.99
C SER A 331 -1.35 16.99 4.05
N PHE A 332 -0.06 16.79 3.77
CA PHE A 332 0.91 16.28 4.74
C PHE A 332 1.17 17.27 5.88
N LEU A 333 1.05 18.58 5.59
CA LEU A 333 1.15 19.60 6.63
C LEU A 333 0.03 19.50 7.67
N LEU A 334 -1.08 18.81 7.35
CA LEU A 334 -2.22 18.64 8.26
C LEU A 334 -2.08 17.41 9.18
N LEU A 335 -1.13 16.53 8.94
CA LEU A 335 -0.94 15.29 9.71
C LEU A 335 -0.83 15.49 11.22
N PRO A 336 -0.16 16.55 11.76
CA PRO A 336 -0.12 16.82 13.20
C PRO A 336 -1.50 17.03 13.86
N LEU A 337 -2.53 17.38 13.07
CA LEU A 337 -3.91 17.49 13.55
C LEU A 337 -4.64 16.15 13.65
N THR A 338 -4.14 15.10 13.02
CA THR A 338 -4.82 13.80 12.94
C THR A 338 -5.25 13.23 14.31
N PRO A 339 -4.42 13.31 15.39
CA PRO A 339 -4.83 12.83 16.71
C PRO A 339 -6.05 13.55 17.29
N PHE A 340 -6.32 14.78 16.83
CA PHE A 340 -7.41 15.64 17.31
C PHE A 340 -8.70 15.48 16.50
N ILE A 341 -8.66 14.75 15.38
CA ILE A 341 -9.84 14.55 14.54
C ILE A 341 -10.73 13.47 15.18
N PRO A 342 -12.00 13.76 15.50
CA PRO A 342 -12.92 12.76 16.02
C PRO A 342 -13.08 11.60 15.02
N ARG A 343 -13.15 10.35 15.51
CA ARG A 343 -13.30 9.15 14.68
C ARG A 343 -14.42 9.25 13.64
N ARG A 344 -15.54 9.90 13.99
CA ARG A 344 -16.66 10.12 13.07
C ARG A 344 -16.32 11.08 11.92
N ALA A 345 -15.41 12.01 12.16
CA ALA A 345 -14.95 12.96 11.17
C ALA A 345 -13.84 12.38 10.27
N VAL A 346 -13.04 11.43 10.75
CA VAL A 346 -11.98 10.77 9.97
C VAL A 346 -12.53 10.16 8.68
N ARG A 347 -13.69 9.50 8.74
CA ARG A 347 -14.34 8.93 7.54
C ARG A 347 -14.71 9.99 6.50
N ARG A 348 -15.20 11.16 6.95
CA ARG A 348 -15.58 12.27 6.07
C ARG A 348 -14.36 13.00 5.52
N THR A 349 -13.35 13.21 6.33
CA THR A 349 -12.12 13.89 5.91
C THR A 349 -11.27 13.04 4.98
N ALA A 350 -11.23 11.72 5.16
CA ALA A 350 -10.53 10.81 4.24
C ALA A 350 -11.08 10.91 2.80
N ALA A 351 -12.40 10.94 2.64
CA ALA A 351 -13.03 11.14 1.34
C ALA A 351 -12.73 12.52 0.73
N MET A 352 -12.63 13.57 1.56
CA MET A 352 -12.28 14.91 1.08
C MET A 352 -10.80 15.06 0.70
N VAL A 353 -9.90 14.33 1.37
CA VAL A 353 -8.45 14.38 1.10
C VAL A 353 -8.10 13.60 -0.16
N LEU A 354 -8.79 12.49 -0.43
CA LEU A 354 -8.52 11.66 -1.61
C LEU A 354 -9.07 12.26 -2.91
N GLY A 355 -9.93 13.30 -2.83
CA GLY A 355 -10.47 13.97 -4.02
C GLY A 355 -11.26 13.05 -4.95
N ASP A 356 -11.28 13.39 -6.24
CA ASP A 356 -11.98 12.63 -7.30
C ASP A 356 -11.24 11.31 -7.55
N LEU A 357 -11.62 10.24 -6.88
CA LEU A 357 -11.36 8.81 -7.12
C LEU A 357 -10.09 8.50 -7.94
N PRO A 358 -8.89 8.79 -7.44
CA PRO A 358 -7.70 8.59 -8.23
C PRO A 358 -7.44 7.11 -8.51
N VAL A 359 -6.81 6.84 -9.64
CA VAL A 359 -6.12 5.58 -9.89
C VAL A 359 -4.79 5.65 -9.17
N THR A 360 -4.60 4.81 -8.15
CA THR A 360 -3.33 4.77 -7.41
C THR A 360 -2.34 3.89 -8.14
N CYS A 361 -1.17 4.45 -8.46
CA CYS A 361 -0.08 3.76 -9.14
C CYS A 361 1.19 3.82 -8.28
N SER A 362 1.65 2.67 -7.83
CA SER A 362 2.90 2.50 -7.10
C SER A 362 3.88 1.70 -7.96
N ASN A 363 4.94 2.35 -8.44
CA ASN A 363 5.99 1.69 -9.18
C ASN A 363 7.22 1.53 -8.26
N VAL A 364 7.48 0.30 -7.83
CA VAL A 364 8.62 -0.05 -6.96
C VAL A 364 9.95 0.07 -7.72
N GLY A 365 9.92 -0.05 -9.06
CA GLY A 365 11.12 -0.04 -9.90
C GLY A 365 11.86 -1.38 -9.89
N ASP A 366 13.20 -1.31 -10.05
CA ASP A 366 14.04 -2.50 -10.09
C ASP A 366 14.25 -3.07 -8.68
N VAL A 367 13.85 -4.32 -8.51
CA VAL A 367 13.99 -5.08 -7.26
C VAL A 367 15.26 -5.92 -7.35
N PRO A 368 16.20 -5.80 -6.38
CA PRO A 368 17.42 -6.58 -6.38
C PRO A 368 17.18 -8.09 -6.37
N ALA A 369 17.96 -8.85 -7.15
CA ALA A 369 17.81 -10.31 -7.27
C ALA A 369 17.81 -11.05 -5.93
N ILE A 370 18.56 -10.54 -4.93
CA ILE A 370 18.60 -11.11 -3.59
C ILE A 370 17.23 -11.15 -2.91
N MET A 371 16.30 -10.25 -3.28
CA MET A 371 14.94 -10.27 -2.74
C MET A 371 14.18 -11.56 -3.06
N GLY A 372 14.48 -12.21 -4.18
CA GLY A 372 13.81 -13.45 -4.57
C GLY A 372 14.36 -14.71 -3.90
N ARG A 373 15.46 -14.62 -3.14
CA ARG A 373 16.13 -15.78 -2.50
C ARG A 373 15.65 -16.01 -1.08
N ILE A 374 14.36 -16.00 -0.85
CA ILE A 374 13.78 -16.12 0.50
C ILE A 374 14.04 -17.48 1.18
N ASP A 375 14.43 -18.49 0.43
CA ASP A 375 14.87 -19.79 0.97
C ASP A 375 16.41 -19.91 1.07
N GLY A 376 17.14 -18.84 0.71
CA GLY A 376 18.59 -18.78 0.74
C GLY A 376 19.30 -19.54 -0.39
N VAL A 377 18.60 -20.30 -1.21
CA VAL A 377 19.14 -21.19 -2.27
C VAL A 377 18.68 -20.77 -3.65
N ARG A 378 17.38 -20.68 -3.86
CA ARG A 378 16.77 -20.41 -5.17
C ARG A 378 16.30 -18.99 -5.30
N GLU A 379 16.39 -18.45 -6.51
CA GLU A 379 15.67 -17.26 -6.90
C GLU A 379 14.24 -17.63 -7.28
N ALA A 380 13.28 -16.85 -6.81
CA ALA A 380 11.90 -16.98 -7.24
C ALA A 380 11.80 -16.74 -8.76
N ASP A 381 10.96 -17.51 -9.43
CA ASP A 381 10.69 -17.34 -10.86
C ASP A 381 9.83 -16.10 -11.14
N ALA A 382 9.02 -15.69 -10.16
CA ALA A 382 8.27 -14.45 -10.18
C ALA A 382 8.06 -13.92 -8.76
N VAL A 383 8.10 -12.60 -8.62
CA VAL A 383 7.74 -11.88 -7.40
C VAL A 383 6.71 -10.82 -7.77
N THR A 384 5.56 -10.85 -7.11
CA THR A 384 4.51 -9.84 -7.32
C THR A 384 3.97 -9.33 -5.99
N SER A 385 3.42 -8.12 -5.99
CA SER A 385 2.95 -7.48 -4.76
C SER A 385 1.64 -6.72 -4.98
N TRP A 386 0.84 -6.64 -3.91
CA TRP A 386 -0.41 -5.90 -3.86
C TRP A 386 -0.55 -5.17 -2.53
N GLY A 387 -1.38 -4.13 -2.52
CA GLY A 387 -1.93 -3.57 -1.30
C GLY A 387 -3.43 -3.86 -1.27
N ILE A 388 -3.91 -4.54 -0.23
CA ILE A 388 -5.34 -4.79 -0.05
C ILE A 388 -5.81 -4.32 1.32
N ASP A 389 -7.12 -4.16 1.45
CA ASP A 389 -7.78 -3.93 2.73
C ASP A 389 -8.49 -5.20 3.18
N GLN A 390 -8.25 -5.64 4.41
CA GLN A 390 -9.05 -6.67 5.08
C GLN A 390 -10.24 -6.02 5.80
N ASN A 391 -11.28 -6.79 6.05
CA ASN A 391 -12.47 -6.36 6.80
C ASN A 391 -13.18 -5.13 6.19
N VAL A 392 -13.37 -5.16 4.88
CA VAL A 392 -13.96 -4.05 4.11
C VAL A 392 -15.46 -4.20 4.03
N LYS A 393 -16.19 -3.14 4.36
CA LYS A 393 -17.62 -3.07 4.17
C LYS A 393 -17.95 -2.58 2.77
N LYS A 394 -18.90 -3.23 2.12
CA LYS A 394 -19.39 -2.83 0.79
C LYS A 394 -19.81 -1.37 0.74
N GLN A 395 -20.55 -0.93 1.74
CA GLN A 395 -21.00 0.46 1.86
C GLN A 395 -19.84 1.46 1.86
N ASP A 396 -18.72 1.13 2.53
CA ASP A 396 -17.56 2.03 2.57
C ASP A 396 -16.89 2.17 1.21
N LEU A 397 -16.87 1.10 0.38
CA LEU A 397 -16.37 1.14 -1.00
C LEU A 397 -17.31 1.94 -1.91
N GLU A 398 -18.60 1.70 -1.79
CA GLU A 398 -19.60 2.40 -2.60
C GLU A 398 -19.64 3.90 -2.28
N GLN A 399 -19.55 4.27 -1.00
CA GLN A 399 -19.45 5.68 -0.58
C GLN A 399 -18.15 6.34 -1.04
N ALA A 400 -17.05 5.58 -1.10
CA ALA A 400 -15.78 6.04 -1.66
C ALA A 400 -15.77 6.03 -3.20
N GLY A 401 -16.85 5.59 -3.87
CA GLY A 401 -16.93 5.48 -5.33
C GLY A 401 -16.11 4.34 -5.92
N GLY A 402 -15.67 3.38 -5.10
CA GLY A 402 -14.87 2.22 -5.49
C GLY A 402 -13.38 2.34 -5.15
N LEU A 403 -12.55 1.50 -5.78
CA LEU A 403 -11.09 1.43 -5.55
C LEU A 403 -10.38 0.97 -6.82
N LEU A 404 -9.21 1.55 -7.12
CA LEU A 404 -8.28 1.00 -8.10
C LEU A 404 -6.85 1.32 -7.67
N VAL A 405 -6.09 0.27 -7.39
CA VAL A 405 -4.69 0.34 -6.99
C VAL A 405 -3.87 -0.57 -7.88
N LEU A 406 -2.80 -0.04 -8.42
CA LEU A 406 -1.79 -0.76 -9.18
C LEU A 406 -0.46 -0.69 -8.43
N VAL A 407 0.20 -1.84 -8.30
CA VAL A 407 1.59 -1.94 -7.87
C VAL A 407 2.38 -2.64 -8.97
N SER A 408 3.53 -2.10 -9.36
CA SER A 408 4.43 -2.74 -10.32
C SER A 408 5.84 -2.83 -9.77
N ALA A 409 6.55 -3.89 -10.17
CA ALA A 409 7.94 -4.11 -9.82
C ALA A 409 8.67 -4.82 -10.96
N ARG A 410 9.97 -4.57 -11.12
CA ARG A 410 10.84 -5.26 -12.07
C ARG A 410 11.71 -6.24 -11.31
N TYR A 411 11.66 -7.49 -11.69
CA TYR A 411 12.44 -8.55 -11.04
C TYR A 411 12.78 -9.64 -12.07
N ASN A 412 14.05 -10.02 -12.13
CA ASN A 412 14.56 -11.15 -12.91
C ASN A 412 14.07 -11.17 -14.38
N GLY A 413 14.29 -10.06 -15.12
CA GLY A 413 13.88 -9.93 -16.53
C GLY A 413 12.37 -9.84 -16.76
N LYS A 414 11.57 -9.68 -15.70
CA LYS A 414 10.12 -9.55 -15.76
C LYS A 414 9.65 -8.27 -15.09
N ILE A 415 8.58 -7.70 -15.61
CA ILE A 415 7.80 -6.68 -14.90
C ILE A 415 6.50 -7.31 -14.45
N THR A 416 6.18 -7.14 -13.18
CA THR A 416 4.96 -7.70 -12.57
C THR A 416 4.00 -6.59 -12.21
N PHE A 417 2.71 -6.87 -12.36
CA PHE A 417 1.61 -5.99 -12.04
C PHE A 417 0.71 -6.67 -11.02
N GLY A 418 0.50 -6.03 -9.88
CA GLY A 418 -0.53 -6.36 -8.93
C GLY A 418 -1.63 -5.33 -8.99
N VAL A 419 -2.84 -5.74 -9.29
CA VAL A 419 -4.02 -4.88 -9.43
C VAL A 419 -5.06 -5.26 -8.40
N VAL A 420 -5.61 -4.28 -7.73
CA VAL A 420 -6.75 -4.42 -6.82
C VAL A 420 -7.82 -3.42 -7.25
N GLY A 421 -9.02 -3.89 -7.54
CA GLY A 421 -10.04 -3.03 -8.12
C GLY A 421 -11.45 -3.37 -7.66
N TYR A 422 -12.24 -2.32 -7.38
CA TYR A 422 -13.67 -2.40 -7.11
C TYR A 422 -14.39 -1.27 -7.86
N GLN A 423 -15.37 -1.62 -8.65
CA GLN A 423 -16.20 -0.66 -9.39
C GLN A 423 -17.62 -0.68 -8.84
N VAL A 424 -18.15 0.48 -8.48
CA VAL A 424 -19.54 0.60 -8.01
C VAL A 424 -20.50 0.14 -9.12
N GLY A 425 -21.46 -0.70 -8.74
CA GLY A 425 -22.47 -1.22 -9.68
C GLY A 425 -22.01 -2.38 -10.57
N ALA A 426 -20.76 -2.82 -10.51
CA ALA A 426 -20.27 -4.01 -11.21
C ALA A 426 -20.35 -5.26 -10.32
N GLN A 427 -20.17 -6.45 -10.90
CA GLN A 427 -20.14 -7.71 -10.14
C GLN A 427 -18.86 -7.86 -9.30
N ASN A 428 -17.77 -7.22 -9.75
CA ASN A 428 -16.48 -7.21 -9.03
C ASN A 428 -15.93 -8.64 -8.77
N THR A 429 -15.84 -9.43 -9.83
CA THR A 429 -15.23 -10.76 -9.78
C THR A 429 -13.76 -10.74 -10.20
N LYS A 430 -12.97 -11.74 -9.76
CA LYS A 430 -11.59 -11.94 -10.23
C LYS A 430 -11.54 -12.12 -11.75
N ALA A 431 -12.53 -12.81 -12.32
CA ALA A 431 -12.61 -13.04 -13.77
C ALA A 431 -12.79 -11.75 -14.57
N GLU A 432 -13.70 -10.86 -14.14
CA GLU A 432 -13.87 -9.55 -14.77
C GLU A 432 -12.61 -8.68 -14.66
N LEU A 433 -11.96 -8.67 -13.50
CA LEU A 433 -10.72 -7.91 -13.31
C LEU A 433 -9.62 -8.43 -14.22
N ARG A 434 -9.45 -9.76 -14.31
CA ARG A 434 -8.49 -10.42 -15.20
C ARG A 434 -8.74 -10.05 -16.67
N GLU A 435 -9.98 -10.09 -17.12
CA GLU A 435 -10.35 -9.71 -18.48
C GLU A 435 -9.98 -8.25 -18.78
N ARG A 436 -10.29 -7.33 -17.87
CA ARG A 436 -9.96 -5.89 -18.01
C ARG A 436 -8.46 -5.66 -18.06
N VAL A 437 -7.70 -6.39 -17.24
CA VAL A 437 -6.22 -6.36 -17.23
C VAL A 437 -5.69 -6.85 -18.58
N GLN A 438 -6.18 -7.99 -19.09
CA GLN A 438 -5.79 -8.51 -20.40
C GLN A 438 -6.09 -7.51 -21.52
N GLN A 439 -7.31 -7.01 -21.59
CA GLN A 439 -7.72 -6.02 -22.58
C GLN A 439 -6.87 -4.74 -22.52
N THR A 440 -6.36 -4.37 -21.33
CA THR A 440 -5.50 -3.19 -21.19
C THR A 440 -4.10 -3.47 -21.73
N PHE A 441 -3.55 -4.67 -21.54
CA PHE A 441 -2.30 -5.08 -22.18
C PHE A 441 -2.43 -5.10 -23.71
N ASP A 442 -3.50 -5.73 -24.22
CA ASP A 442 -3.76 -5.82 -25.66
C ASP A 442 -3.86 -4.44 -26.32
N GLU A 443 -4.56 -3.52 -25.66
CA GLU A 443 -4.73 -2.14 -26.13
C GLU A 443 -3.40 -1.37 -26.19
N LEU A 444 -2.48 -1.61 -25.25
CA LEU A 444 -1.14 -1.03 -25.25
C LEU A 444 -0.16 -1.76 -26.18
N GLY A 445 -0.58 -2.82 -26.85
CA GLY A 445 0.26 -3.63 -27.74
C GLY A 445 1.33 -4.44 -27.00
N VAL A 446 1.01 -4.90 -25.78
CA VAL A 446 1.88 -5.72 -24.94
C VAL A 446 1.28 -7.10 -24.76
N THR A 447 2.09 -8.14 -24.95
CA THR A 447 1.67 -9.53 -24.74
C THR A 447 2.18 -10.02 -23.38
N PRO A 448 1.32 -10.22 -22.38
CA PRO A 448 1.76 -10.72 -21.08
C PRO A 448 2.14 -12.20 -21.16
N LEU A 449 3.12 -12.61 -20.37
CA LEU A 449 3.49 -14.02 -20.16
C LEU A 449 2.37 -14.77 -19.42
N VAL A 450 1.72 -14.08 -18.47
CA VAL A 450 0.58 -14.58 -17.71
C VAL A 450 -0.28 -13.43 -17.22
N VAL A 451 -1.60 -13.63 -17.20
CA VAL A 451 -2.59 -12.80 -16.50
C VAL A 451 -3.34 -13.68 -15.52
N TYR A 452 -3.45 -13.27 -14.25
CA TYR A 452 -4.00 -14.07 -13.14
C TYR A 452 -5.01 -13.29 -12.32
#